data_6efb30737797c865ef5f157648cba0ce
#
_entry.id   6efb30737797c865ef5f157648cba0ce
#
_cell.length_a   1.000
_cell.length_b   1.000
_cell.length_c   1.000
_cell.angle_alpha   90.00
_cell.angle_beta   90.00
_cell.angle_gamma   90.00
#
_symmetry.space_group_name_H-M   'P 1'
#
loop_
_entity.id
_entity.type
_entity.pdbx_description
1 polymer ?
#
loop_
_entity_poly.entity_id
_entity_poly.type
_entity_poly.pdbx_seq_one_letter_code
_entity_poly.pdbx_strand_id
1 'polypeptide(L)'
;MSDNSEMIDLYSKRILEFAGNIPFTTPLEIYSGTASRRSPICGSNLQVWINVNEGKITDFSHDVKTCALGQASSSIIAEKIIGLGIDQVKLGRDQLYNMLTKNGPIPQKPFENLEVLIPAITYKNRHASIMLSFEAIIDAYSNIKNI
;
A
#
# COMPACT_ATOMS: atom_id res chain seq x y z
N MET A 1 0.84 30.93 4.72
CA MET A 1 1.21 29.64 5.25
C MET A 1 2.52 29.17 4.64
N SER A 2 3.43 28.79 5.44
CA SER A 2 4.74 28.38 4.94
C SER A 2 4.73 26.91 4.51
N ASP A 3 5.68 26.57 3.66
CA ASP A 3 5.90 25.20 3.22
C ASP A 3 6.19 24.27 4.41
N ASN A 4 6.68 24.80 5.52
CA ASN A 4 6.98 24.03 6.72
C ASN A 4 5.74 23.40 7.33
N SER A 5 4.59 24.10 7.34
CA SER A 5 3.34 23.53 7.83
C SER A 5 2.88 22.35 6.99
N GLU A 6 2.99 22.46 5.67
CA GLU A 6 2.63 21.39 4.76
C GLU A 6 3.55 20.17 4.95
N MET A 7 4.85 20.40 5.13
CA MET A 7 5.80 19.34 5.39
C MET A 7 5.55 18.65 6.73
N ILE A 8 5.17 19.40 7.75
CA ILE A 8 4.83 18.83 9.06
C ILE A 8 3.60 17.93 8.92
N ASP A 9 2.57 18.39 8.20
CA ASP A 9 1.38 17.58 7.96
C ASP A 9 1.70 16.31 7.16
N LEU A 10 2.56 16.44 6.13
CA LEU A 10 2.94 15.32 5.29
C LEU A 10 3.63 14.20 6.09
N TYR A 11 4.45 14.59 7.05
CA TYR A 11 5.18 13.63 7.90
C TYR A 11 4.64 13.67 9.32
N SER A 12 3.31 13.58 9.46
CA SER A 12 2.64 13.58 10.75
C SER A 12 3.09 12.41 11.61
N LYS A 13 2.83 12.52 12.92
CA LYS A 13 3.12 11.44 13.87
C LYS A 13 2.49 10.12 13.44
N ARG A 14 1.25 10.16 12.94
CA ARG A 14 0.55 8.94 12.50
C ARG A 14 1.25 8.29 11.30
N ILE A 15 1.67 9.09 10.33
CA ILE A 15 2.42 8.57 9.16
C ILE A 15 3.72 7.92 9.63
N LEU A 16 4.47 8.58 10.50
CA LEU A 16 5.74 8.04 10.99
C LEU A 16 5.54 6.78 11.84
N GLU A 17 4.47 6.71 12.62
CA GLU A 17 4.15 5.50 13.39
C GLU A 17 3.85 4.32 12.46
N PHE A 18 3.03 4.51 11.44
CA PHE A 18 2.77 3.45 10.47
C PHE A 18 4.04 3.04 9.73
N ALA A 19 4.84 4.02 9.29
CA ALA A 19 6.08 3.75 8.56
C ALA A 19 7.09 2.98 9.41
N GLY A 20 7.11 3.22 10.71
CA GLY A 20 8.05 2.57 11.64
C GLY A 20 7.59 1.22 12.16
N ASN A 21 6.37 0.78 11.84
CA ASN A 21 5.78 -0.45 12.38
C ASN A 21 5.16 -1.32 11.30
N ILE A 22 5.87 -1.51 10.20
CA ILE A 22 5.38 -2.32 9.08
C ILE A 22 5.32 -3.79 9.51
N PRO A 23 4.15 -4.45 9.43
CA PRO A 23 4.05 -5.87 9.76
C PRO A 23 4.44 -6.74 8.57
N PHE A 24 4.61 -8.05 8.81
CA PHE A 24 4.82 -9.08 7.79
C PHE A 24 6.05 -8.85 6.93
N THR A 25 7.17 -8.46 7.54
CA THR A 25 8.41 -8.14 6.81
C THR A 25 9.35 -9.31 6.61
N THR A 26 8.99 -10.50 7.09
CA THR A 26 9.77 -11.72 6.85
C THR A 26 9.22 -12.42 5.62
N PRO A 27 10.01 -12.57 4.54
CA PRO A 27 9.52 -13.22 3.32
C PRO A 27 8.95 -14.61 3.59
N LEU A 28 7.85 -14.94 2.92
CA LEU A 28 7.27 -16.29 3.00
C LEU A 28 8.19 -17.28 2.29
N GLU A 29 8.43 -18.42 2.92
CA GLU A 29 9.19 -19.51 2.29
C GLU A 29 8.34 -20.25 1.26
N ILE A 30 7.06 -20.41 1.56
CA ILE A 30 6.10 -21.07 0.68
C ILE A 30 5.03 -20.05 0.30
N TYR A 31 4.90 -19.81 -1.00
CA TYR A 31 3.94 -18.84 -1.52
C TYR A 31 3.42 -19.29 -2.88
N SER A 32 2.20 -18.87 -3.21
CA SER A 32 1.60 -19.18 -4.51
C SER A 32 1.71 -18.02 -5.49
N GLY A 33 1.89 -16.80 -5.03
CA GLY A 33 2.07 -15.63 -5.90
C GLY A 33 3.08 -14.65 -5.33
N THR A 34 3.84 -14.04 -6.22
CA THR A 34 4.79 -12.99 -5.85
C THR A 34 4.89 -11.98 -6.99
N ALA A 35 5.21 -10.74 -6.66
CA ALA A 35 5.44 -9.68 -7.63
C ALA A 35 6.28 -8.57 -7.02
N SER A 36 7.00 -7.88 -7.89
CA SER A 36 7.77 -6.70 -7.52
C SER A 36 7.29 -5.51 -8.33
N ARG A 37 7.25 -4.36 -7.70
CA ARG A 37 6.91 -3.09 -8.34
C ARG A 37 7.94 -2.03 -7.98
N ARG A 38 8.20 -1.14 -8.92
CA ARG A 38 9.12 -0.04 -8.75
C ARG A 38 8.48 1.26 -9.22
N SER A 39 8.71 2.33 -8.44
CA SER A 39 8.35 3.67 -8.87
C SER A 39 9.52 4.25 -9.67
N PRO A 40 9.34 4.62 -10.95
CA PRO A 40 10.44 5.16 -11.75
C PRO A 40 10.86 6.57 -11.31
N ILE A 41 9.98 7.28 -10.61
CA ILE A 41 10.23 8.68 -10.25
C ILE A 41 11.10 8.80 -9.01
N CYS A 42 10.76 8.08 -7.94
CA CYS A 42 11.47 8.22 -6.66
C CYS A 42 12.34 7.02 -6.29
N GLY A 43 12.46 6.02 -7.17
CA GLY A 43 13.29 4.86 -6.93
C GLY A 43 12.75 3.89 -5.89
N SER A 44 11.56 4.12 -5.37
CA SER A 44 10.91 3.19 -4.44
C SER A 44 10.66 1.85 -5.12
N ASN A 45 10.83 0.77 -4.37
CA ASN A 45 10.45 -0.56 -4.87
C ASN A 45 9.91 -1.40 -3.73
N LEU A 46 9.19 -2.46 -4.11
CA LEU A 46 8.49 -3.28 -3.13
C LEU A 46 8.22 -4.64 -3.76
N GLN A 47 8.41 -5.68 -2.98
CA GLN A 47 8.05 -7.04 -3.38
C GLN A 47 7.06 -7.62 -2.39
N VAL A 48 6.07 -8.38 -2.88
CA VAL A 48 5.10 -9.07 -2.05
C VAL A 48 5.09 -10.55 -2.36
N TRP A 49 4.74 -11.35 -1.34
CA TRP A 49 4.50 -12.79 -1.43
C TRP A 49 3.15 -13.05 -0.81
N ILE A 50 2.32 -13.87 -1.47
CA ILE A 50 0.98 -14.19 -0.95
C ILE A 50 0.66 -15.65 -1.14
N ASN A 51 -0.25 -16.14 -0.28
CA ASN A 51 -1.01 -17.35 -0.50
C ASN A 51 -2.48 -16.98 -0.54
N VAL A 52 -3.23 -17.70 -1.36
CA VAL A 52 -4.67 -17.50 -1.53
C VAL A 52 -5.36 -18.84 -1.39
N ASN A 53 -6.45 -18.88 -0.63
CA ASN A 53 -7.28 -20.05 -0.49
C ASN A 53 -8.75 -19.62 -0.55
N GLU A 54 -9.52 -20.31 -1.38
CA GLU A 54 -10.94 -19.99 -1.58
C GLU A 54 -11.19 -18.53 -1.94
N GLY A 55 -10.30 -17.96 -2.76
CA GLY A 55 -10.41 -16.59 -3.23
C GLY A 55 -10.00 -15.53 -2.24
N LYS A 56 -9.46 -15.92 -1.08
CA LYS A 56 -9.04 -14.97 -0.04
C LYS A 56 -7.56 -15.11 0.26
N ILE A 57 -6.93 -13.98 0.52
CA ILE A 57 -5.51 -13.94 0.90
C ILE A 57 -5.39 -14.51 2.32
N THR A 58 -4.63 -15.59 2.46
CA THR A 58 -4.43 -16.28 3.74
C THR A 58 -3.08 -15.96 4.36
N ASP A 59 -2.06 -15.73 3.54
CA ASP A 59 -0.72 -15.39 4.01
C ASP A 59 -0.20 -14.23 3.19
N PHE A 60 0.60 -13.40 3.82
CA PHE A 60 1.15 -12.21 3.20
C PHE A 60 2.50 -11.86 3.80
N SER A 61 3.45 -11.45 2.96
CA SER A 61 4.66 -10.78 3.40
C SER A 61 5.13 -9.82 2.33
N HIS A 62 5.98 -8.88 2.72
CA HIS A 62 6.51 -7.91 1.78
C HIS A 62 7.89 -7.42 2.21
N ASP A 63 8.65 -6.96 1.22
CA ASP A 63 9.93 -6.27 1.40
C ASP A 63 9.73 -4.86 0.85
N VAL A 64 9.70 -3.86 1.74
CA VAL A 64 9.30 -2.49 1.40
C VAL A 64 10.55 -1.60 1.41
N LYS A 65 10.91 -1.05 0.26
CA LYS A 65 12.04 -0.13 0.09
C LYS A 65 11.54 1.16 -0.53
N THR A 66 10.79 1.93 0.26
CA THR A 66 10.12 3.13 -0.19
C THR A 66 10.40 4.29 0.76
N CYS A 67 9.96 5.50 0.36
CA CYS A 67 9.94 6.64 1.27
C CYS A 67 8.92 6.41 2.40
N ALA A 68 8.93 7.29 3.40
CA ALA A 68 8.03 7.17 4.55
C ALA A 68 6.55 7.08 4.17
N LEU A 69 6.13 7.77 3.11
CA LEU A 69 4.74 7.73 2.65
C LEU A 69 4.37 6.35 2.09
N GLY A 70 5.26 5.76 1.29
CA GLY A 70 5.07 4.41 0.79
C GLY A 70 5.12 3.38 1.90
N GLN A 71 6.00 3.58 2.89
CA GLN A 71 6.07 2.71 4.07
C GLN A 71 4.77 2.76 4.87
N ALA A 72 4.23 3.95 5.12
CA ALA A 72 2.97 4.10 5.84
C ALA A 72 1.82 3.44 5.09
N SER A 73 1.73 3.67 3.78
CA SER A 73 0.70 3.04 2.94
C SER A 73 0.80 1.53 3.01
N SER A 74 2.00 0.99 2.84
CA SER A 74 2.24 -0.46 2.90
C SER A 74 1.83 -1.06 4.24
N SER A 75 2.16 -0.37 5.33
CA SER A 75 1.81 -0.79 6.69
C SER A 75 0.30 -0.86 6.89
N ILE A 76 -0.41 0.19 6.49
CA ILE A 76 -1.87 0.28 6.65
C ILE A 76 -2.56 -0.82 5.86
N ILE A 77 -2.12 -1.04 4.62
CA ILE A 77 -2.70 -2.08 3.76
C ILE A 77 -2.42 -3.46 4.33
N ALA A 78 -1.17 -3.71 4.74
CA ALA A 78 -0.77 -5.01 5.27
C ALA A 78 -1.54 -5.41 6.52
N GLU A 79 -1.86 -4.46 7.39
CA GLU A 79 -2.62 -4.74 8.61
C GLU A 79 -3.99 -5.36 8.34
N LYS A 80 -4.57 -5.10 7.17
CA LYS A 80 -5.94 -5.49 6.85
C LYS A 80 -6.04 -6.47 5.69
N ILE A 81 -4.91 -6.91 5.13
CA ILE A 81 -4.92 -7.67 3.88
C ILE A 81 -5.36 -9.12 4.05
N ILE A 82 -5.08 -9.74 5.20
CA ILE A 82 -5.42 -11.15 5.43
C ILE A 82 -6.94 -11.29 5.49
N GLY A 83 -7.47 -12.24 4.74
CA GLY A 83 -8.91 -12.52 4.67
C GLY A 83 -9.63 -11.78 3.57
N LEU A 84 -8.96 -10.91 2.83
CA LEU A 84 -9.60 -10.16 1.74
C LEU A 84 -9.52 -10.91 0.41
N GLY A 85 -10.56 -10.72 -0.41
CA GLY A 85 -10.55 -11.16 -1.79
C GLY A 85 -9.94 -10.08 -2.69
N ILE A 86 -9.57 -10.48 -3.91
CA ILE A 86 -8.91 -9.55 -4.84
C ILE A 86 -9.81 -8.37 -5.22
N ASP A 87 -11.12 -8.56 -5.27
CA ASP A 87 -12.02 -7.47 -5.62
C ASP A 87 -12.02 -6.38 -4.56
N GLN A 88 -11.89 -6.74 -3.29
CA GLN A 88 -11.76 -5.77 -2.20
C GLN A 88 -10.44 -5.00 -2.29
N VAL A 89 -9.37 -5.69 -2.69
CA VAL A 89 -8.05 -5.06 -2.88
C VAL A 89 -8.10 -4.08 -4.04
N LYS A 90 -8.71 -4.48 -5.17
CA LYS A 90 -8.86 -3.61 -6.34
C LYS A 90 -9.71 -2.38 -6.02
N LEU A 91 -10.78 -2.56 -5.25
CA LEU A 91 -11.61 -1.44 -4.81
C LEU A 91 -10.80 -0.47 -3.95
N GLY A 92 -10.04 -1.00 -3.00
CA GLY A 92 -9.18 -0.17 -2.15
C GLY A 92 -8.17 0.62 -2.97
N ARG A 93 -7.55 -0.03 -3.96
CA ARG A 93 -6.63 0.65 -4.88
C ARG A 93 -7.32 1.80 -5.61
N ASP A 94 -8.50 1.55 -6.17
CA ASP A 94 -9.21 2.56 -6.93
C ASP A 94 -9.63 3.73 -6.04
N GLN A 95 -10.07 3.45 -4.83
CA GLN A 95 -10.46 4.48 -3.87
C GLN A 95 -9.26 5.32 -3.43
N LEU A 96 -8.13 4.70 -3.17
CA LEU A 96 -6.90 5.43 -2.82
C LEU A 96 -6.44 6.30 -4.00
N TYR A 97 -6.45 5.75 -5.20
CA TYR A 97 -6.08 6.50 -6.40
C TYR A 97 -6.98 7.73 -6.58
N ASN A 98 -8.29 7.56 -6.41
CA ASN A 98 -9.23 8.66 -6.55
C ASN A 98 -9.04 9.72 -5.44
N MET A 99 -8.76 9.29 -4.22
CA MET A 99 -8.46 10.22 -3.13
C MET A 99 -7.25 11.08 -3.46
N LEU A 100 -6.18 10.45 -3.97
CA LEU A 100 -4.94 11.16 -4.27
C LEU A 100 -5.02 12.04 -5.50
N THR A 101 -5.76 11.64 -6.53
CA THR A 101 -5.70 12.30 -7.84
C THR A 101 -6.95 13.08 -8.20
N LYS A 102 -8.09 12.80 -7.58
CA LYS A 102 -9.38 13.38 -7.96
C LYS A 102 -10.14 13.93 -6.76
N ASN A 103 -9.47 14.16 -5.63
CA ASN A 103 -10.12 14.60 -4.40
C ASN A 103 -11.30 13.71 -4.00
N GLY A 104 -11.18 12.41 -4.26
CA GLY A 104 -12.21 11.46 -3.89
C GLY A 104 -12.30 11.26 -2.38
N PRO A 105 -13.32 10.56 -1.91
CA PRO A 105 -13.50 10.32 -0.49
C PRO A 105 -12.43 9.39 0.08
N ILE A 106 -12.35 9.36 1.41
CA ILE A 106 -11.50 8.43 2.14
C ILE A 106 -11.91 7.00 1.77
N PRO A 107 -10.93 6.10 1.55
CA PRO A 107 -11.26 4.70 1.27
C PRO A 107 -12.16 4.08 2.33
N GLN A 108 -13.05 3.21 1.90
CA GLN A 108 -13.96 2.49 2.79
C GLN A 108 -13.20 1.43 3.60
N LYS A 109 -13.84 0.96 4.67
CA LYS A 109 -13.28 -0.17 5.43
C LYS A 109 -12.95 -1.33 4.49
N PRO A 110 -11.85 -2.03 4.71
CA PRO A 110 -10.97 -1.94 5.89
C PRO A 110 -9.81 -0.95 5.74
N PHE A 111 -9.79 -0.13 4.70
CA PHE A 111 -8.65 0.73 4.37
C PHE A 111 -8.84 2.19 4.76
N GLU A 112 -9.76 2.48 5.68
CA GLU A 112 -10.06 3.86 6.08
C GLU A 112 -8.86 4.58 6.71
N ASN A 113 -7.92 3.86 7.30
CA ASN A 113 -6.72 4.49 7.88
C ASN A 113 -5.83 5.17 6.83
N LEU A 114 -6.05 4.88 5.54
CA LEU A 114 -5.34 5.58 4.48
C LEU A 114 -5.66 7.07 4.43
N GLU A 115 -6.65 7.52 5.19
CA GLU A 115 -6.94 8.96 5.36
C GLU A 115 -5.73 9.76 5.82
N VAL A 116 -4.78 9.14 6.53
CA VAL A 116 -3.57 9.82 6.99
C VAL A 116 -2.73 10.35 5.83
N LEU A 117 -2.96 9.84 4.62
CA LEU A 117 -2.24 10.24 3.42
C LEU A 117 -2.86 11.45 2.69
N ILE A 118 -3.95 12.01 3.21
CA ILE A 118 -4.57 13.20 2.62
C ILE A 118 -3.56 14.32 2.38
N PRO A 119 -2.64 14.65 3.31
CA PRO A 119 -1.65 15.68 3.05
C PRO A 119 -0.76 15.42 1.84
N ALA A 120 -0.66 14.18 1.38
CA ALA A 120 0.16 13.82 0.20
C ALA A 120 -0.53 14.12 -1.13
N ILE A 121 -1.79 14.53 -1.13
CA ILE A 121 -2.55 14.79 -2.37
C ILE A 121 -1.81 15.79 -3.27
N THR A 122 -1.21 16.83 -2.70
CA THR A 122 -0.49 17.85 -3.47
C THR A 122 0.92 17.43 -3.87
N TYR A 123 1.42 16.32 -3.35
CA TYR A 123 2.78 15.82 -3.65
C TYR A 123 2.71 14.73 -4.70
N LYS A 124 2.42 15.11 -5.94
CA LYS A 124 2.14 14.18 -7.04
C LYS A 124 3.27 13.21 -7.33
N ASN A 125 4.52 13.63 -7.12
CA ASN A 125 5.68 12.76 -7.33
C ASN A 125 5.79 11.63 -6.29
N ARG A 126 4.97 11.64 -5.25
CA ARG A 126 4.92 10.57 -4.25
C ARG A 126 3.77 9.60 -4.45
N HIS A 127 2.82 9.93 -5.32
CA HIS A 127 1.63 9.09 -5.51
C HIS A 127 1.98 7.68 -5.96
N ALA A 128 2.94 7.54 -6.89
CA ALA A 128 3.36 6.23 -7.36
C ALA A 128 3.90 5.35 -6.23
N SER A 129 4.70 5.94 -5.33
CA SER A 129 5.24 5.22 -4.17
C SER A 129 4.12 4.77 -3.22
N ILE A 130 3.13 5.62 -2.99
CA ILE A 130 1.98 5.31 -2.13
C ILE A 130 1.16 4.17 -2.71
N MET A 131 1.04 4.08 -4.03
CA MET A 131 0.24 3.07 -4.71
C MET A 131 0.93 1.70 -4.86
N LEU A 132 2.25 1.62 -4.63
CA LEU A 132 3.03 0.41 -4.92
C LEU A 132 2.49 -0.85 -4.24
N SER A 133 2.07 -0.76 -2.99
CA SER A 133 1.62 -1.93 -2.24
C SER A 133 0.39 -2.57 -2.90
N PHE A 134 -0.65 -1.78 -3.18
CA PHE A 134 -1.83 -2.28 -3.87
C PHE A 134 -1.47 -2.88 -5.23
N GLU A 135 -0.65 -2.17 -6.01
CA GLU A 135 -0.27 -2.63 -7.34
C GLU A 135 0.49 -3.95 -7.29
N ALA A 136 1.42 -4.08 -6.36
CA ALA A 136 2.20 -5.31 -6.21
C ALA A 136 1.33 -6.48 -5.75
N ILE A 137 0.39 -6.24 -4.84
CA ILE A 137 -0.53 -7.29 -4.37
C ILE A 137 -1.39 -7.80 -5.53
N ILE A 138 -1.93 -6.90 -6.34
CA ILE A 138 -2.75 -7.26 -7.49
C ILE A 138 -1.91 -8.05 -8.51
N ASP A 139 -0.69 -7.61 -8.77
CA ASP A 139 0.22 -8.34 -9.66
C ASP A 139 0.55 -9.73 -9.11
N ALA A 140 0.81 -9.84 -7.82
CA ALA A 140 1.11 -11.12 -7.19
C ALA A 140 -0.07 -12.09 -7.33
N TYR A 141 -1.29 -11.58 -7.14
CA TYR A 141 -2.49 -12.37 -7.33
C TYR A 141 -2.61 -12.86 -8.78
N SER A 142 -2.35 -11.95 -9.75
CA SER A 142 -2.39 -12.30 -11.17
C SER A 142 -1.35 -13.36 -11.54
N ASN A 143 -0.25 -13.42 -10.80
CA ASN A 143 0.83 -14.37 -11.06
C ASN A 143 0.60 -15.75 -10.44
N ILE A 144 -0.47 -15.93 -9.67
CA ILE A 144 -0.80 -17.23 -9.10
C ILE A 144 -1.24 -18.16 -10.22
N LYS A 145 -0.62 -19.34 -10.27
CA LYS A 145 -1.01 -20.38 -11.23
C LYS A 145 -2.08 -21.25 -10.59
N ASN A 146 -3.04 -21.72 -11.38
CA ASN A 146 -4.07 -22.67 -10.93
C ASN A 146 -5.14 -22.06 -10.03
N ILE A 147 -5.49 -20.80 -10.23
CA ILE A 147 -6.68 -20.24 -9.58
C ILE A 147 -7.82 -20.05 -10.55
#